data_9a491068a0363f6d8eea0f88cccddb7c
#
_entry.id   9a491068a0363f6d8eea0f88cccddb7c
#
_cell.length_a   1.000
_cell.length_b   1.000
_cell.length_c   1.000
_cell.angle_alpha   90.00
_cell.angle_beta   90.00
_cell.angle_gamma   90.00
#
_symmetry.space_group_name_H-M   'P 1'
#
loop_
_entity.id
_entity.type
_entity.pdbx_description
1 polymer ?
#
loop_
_entity_poly.entity_id
_entity_poly.type
_entity_poly.pdbx_seq_one_letter_code
_entity_poly.pdbx_strand_id
1 'polypeptide(L)'
;QDPERAILRAKKIYEQKGYDEEWVAKRMRGINIRNTLTDEWKDRGAKEGIDFAILTNEIYKGTFEMNAKQIKDYKNLNDPDNLRDHMDEMELILTMLGEATTTRISQNKNSSGFKFLQRDAKIGGKIAGNTRKQIENKTKEKVLRKENYLDNVQKKKLK
;
A
#
# COMPACT_ATOMS: atom_id res chain seq x y z
N GLN A 1 12.54 -6.37 21.29
CA GLN A 1 11.19 -6.86 21.01
C GLN A 1 11.23 -8.02 20.03
N ASP A 2 10.47 -9.03 20.36
CA ASP A 2 10.33 -10.23 19.51
C ASP A 2 9.42 -9.87 18.30
N PRO A 3 9.96 -9.89 17.06
CA PRO A 3 9.16 -9.56 15.87
C PRO A 3 7.96 -10.49 15.67
N GLU A 4 8.08 -11.75 16.03
CA GLU A 4 6.99 -12.71 15.90
C GLU A 4 5.81 -12.34 16.81
N ARG A 5 6.10 -11.91 18.02
CA ARG A 5 5.04 -11.47 18.95
C ARG A 5 4.35 -10.21 18.46
N ALA A 6 5.09 -9.29 17.84
CA ALA A 6 4.51 -8.07 17.26
C ALA A 6 3.57 -8.41 16.12
N ILE A 7 3.94 -9.33 15.25
CA ILE A 7 3.12 -9.81 14.14
C ILE A 7 1.84 -10.48 14.66
N LEU A 8 1.97 -11.36 15.65
CA LEU A 8 0.82 -12.04 16.25
C LEU A 8 -0.16 -11.08 16.90
N ARG A 9 0.35 -10.04 17.57
CA ARG A 9 -0.50 -9.00 18.18
C ARG A 9 -1.25 -8.21 17.11
N ALA A 10 -0.57 -7.80 16.06
CA ALA A 10 -1.18 -7.07 14.95
C ALA A 10 -2.28 -7.91 14.30
N LYS A 11 -2.01 -9.19 14.06
CA LYS A 11 -2.99 -10.14 13.52
C LYS A 11 -4.25 -10.19 14.39
N LYS A 12 -4.09 -10.34 15.70
CA LYS A 12 -5.21 -10.38 16.64
C LYS A 12 -6.04 -9.10 16.61
N ILE A 13 -5.38 -7.94 16.56
CA ILE A 13 -6.06 -6.65 16.52
C ILE A 13 -6.95 -6.54 15.28
N TYR A 14 -6.43 -6.95 14.11
CA TYR A 14 -7.21 -6.93 12.87
C TYR A 14 -8.39 -7.90 12.92
N GLU A 15 -8.18 -9.11 13.45
CA GLU A 15 -9.25 -10.10 13.62
C GLU A 15 -10.37 -9.57 14.53
N GLN A 16 -10.00 -8.91 15.63
CA GLN A 16 -10.96 -8.30 16.55
C GLN A 16 -11.77 -7.18 15.91
N LYS A 17 -11.20 -6.44 14.97
CA LYS A 17 -11.92 -5.39 14.22
C LYS A 17 -12.92 -5.96 13.21
N GLY A 18 -12.83 -7.25 12.93
CA GLY A 18 -13.78 -7.91 12.05
C GLY A 18 -13.26 -8.28 10.67
N TYR A 19 -12.02 -8.04 10.38
CA TYR A 19 -11.42 -8.47 9.11
C TYR A 19 -11.36 -9.99 9.04
N ASP A 20 -11.57 -10.54 7.85
CA ASP A 20 -11.43 -11.98 7.65
C ASP A 20 -9.95 -12.38 7.60
N GLU A 21 -9.71 -13.68 7.78
CA GLU A 21 -8.36 -14.24 7.86
C GLU A 21 -7.54 -14.00 6.58
N GLU A 22 -8.16 -14.11 5.41
CA GLU A 22 -7.48 -13.90 4.14
C GLU A 22 -7.05 -12.44 3.96
N TRP A 23 -7.91 -11.50 4.32
CA TRP A 23 -7.57 -10.07 4.28
C TRP A 23 -6.41 -9.76 5.23
N VAL A 24 -6.48 -10.30 6.45
CA VAL A 24 -5.43 -10.09 7.47
C VAL A 24 -4.09 -10.62 6.96
N ALA A 25 -4.06 -11.81 6.36
CA ALA A 25 -2.84 -12.37 5.78
C ALA A 25 -2.23 -11.46 4.73
N LYS A 26 -3.05 -10.89 3.83
CA LYS A 26 -2.59 -9.95 2.81
C LYS A 26 -2.08 -8.65 3.43
N ARG A 27 -2.78 -8.12 4.43
CA ARG A 27 -2.35 -6.91 5.13
C ARG A 27 -1.01 -7.09 5.82
N MET A 28 -0.81 -8.22 6.48
CA MET A 28 0.46 -8.55 7.13
C MET A 28 1.58 -8.70 6.10
N ARG A 29 1.31 -9.32 4.96
CA ARG A 29 2.26 -9.41 3.85
C ARG A 29 2.64 -8.02 3.35
N GLY A 30 1.66 -7.13 3.24
CA GLY A 30 1.89 -5.74 2.83
C GLY A 30 2.79 -4.98 3.79
N ILE A 31 2.65 -5.22 5.09
CA ILE A 31 3.53 -4.62 6.10
C ILE A 31 4.98 -5.05 5.87
N ASN A 32 5.22 -6.33 5.60
CA ASN A 32 6.56 -6.84 5.32
C ASN A 32 7.14 -6.22 4.04
N ILE A 33 6.35 -6.13 2.97
CA ILE A 33 6.76 -5.52 1.71
C ILE A 33 7.11 -4.04 1.93
N ARG A 34 6.29 -3.33 2.69
CA ARG A 34 6.52 -1.93 3.02
C ARG A 34 7.81 -1.74 3.82
N ASN A 35 8.04 -2.59 4.82
CA ASN A 35 9.26 -2.50 5.63
C ASN A 35 10.51 -2.75 4.77
N THR A 36 10.47 -3.73 3.87
CA THR A 36 11.57 -3.98 2.95
C THR A 36 11.85 -2.74 2.07
N LEU A 37 10.79 -2.11 1.56
CA LEU A 37 10.91 -0.91 0.73
C LEU A 37 11.53 0.26 1.52
N THR A 38 11.05 0.52 2.73
CA THR A 38 11.57 1.64 3.54
C THR A 38 13.00 1.39 4.00
N ASP A 39 13.37 0.15 4.27
CA ASP A 39 14.76 -0.22 4.58
C ASP A 39 15.67 0.05 3.36
N GLU A 40 15.24 -0.32 2.17
CA GLU A 40 15.98 -0.02 0.93
C GLU A 40 16.12 1.50 0.73
N TRP A 41 15.06 2.25 0.93
CA TRP A 41 15.10 3.70 0.80
C TRP A 41 16.12 4.32 1.77
N LYS A 42 16.09 3.89 3.01
CA LYS A 42 17.03 4.36 4.04
C LYS A 42 18.47 4.03 3.67
N ASP A 43 18.73 2.78 3.33
CA ASP A 43 20.08 2.31 2.98
C ASP A 43 20.61 2.99 1.72
N ARG A 44 19.70 3.42 0.82
CA ARG A 44 20.05 4.05 -0.45
C ARG A 44 20.01 5.59 -0.41
N GLY A 45 19.85 6.17 0.78
CA GLY A 45 20.05 7.60 0.99
C GLY A 45 18.81 8.47 1.06
N ALA A 46 17.62 7.90 1.11
CA ALA A 46 16.40 8.65 1.37
C ALA A 46 16.25 8.92 2.87
N LYS A 47 15.70 10.06 3.21
CA LYS A 47 15.46 10.47 4.60
C LYS A 47 14.07 10.05 5.04
N GLU A 48 13.98 9.49 6.24
CA GLU A 48 12.68 9.19 6.84
C GLU A 48 11.85 10.48 6.95
N GLY A 49 10.54 10.31 6.93
CA GLY A 49 9.61 11.44 6.97
C GLY A 49 9.35 12.00 5.59
N ILE A 50 9.96 13.13 5.24
CA ILE A 50 9.63 13.87 4.01
C ILE A 50 9.91 13.04 2.75
N ASP A 51 11.11 12.47 2.63
CA ASP A 51 11.46 11.69 1.43
C ASP A 51 10.57 10.46 1.29
N PHE A 52 10.36 9.73 2.39
CA PHE A 52 9.51 8.54 2.38
C PHE A 52 8.07 8.88 1.97
N ALA A 53 7.55 10.01 2.45
CA ALA A 53 6.20 10.45 2.09
C ALA A 53 6.10 10.77 0.59
N ILE A 54 7.08 11.48 0.05
CA ILE A 54 7.10 11.82 -1.39
C ILE A 54 7.19 10.55 -2.23
N LEU A 55 8.12 9.64 -1.89
CA LEU A 55 8.32 8.39 -2.61
C LEU A 55 7.08 7.50 -2.57
N THR A 56 6.43 7.41 -1.41
CA THR A 56 5.17 6.67 -1.26
C THR A 56 4.07 7.26 -2.14
N ASN A 57 3.97 8.59 -2.19
CA ASN A 57 2.99 9.25 -3.04
C ASN A 57 3.27 9.05 -4.53
N GLU A 58 4.53 8.94 -4.93
CA GLU A 58 4.86 8.59 -6.32
C GLU A 58 4.31 7.20 -6.69
N ILE A 59 4.42 6.24 -5.77
CA ILE A 59 3.85 4.90 -5.99
C ILE A 59 2.32 4.96 -6.07
N TYR A 60 1.66 5.67 -5.16
CA TYR A 60 0.20 5.82 -5.19
C TYR A 60 -0.29 6.51 -6.45
N LYS A 61 0.38 7.60 -6.84
CA LYS A 61 0.02 8.33 -8.07
C LYS A 61 0.14 7.44 -9.31
N GLY A 62 1.20 6.65 -9.38
CA GLY A 62 1.36 5.70 -10.48
C GLY A 62 0.30 4.62 -10.48
N THR A 63 0.02 4.07 -9.31
CA THR A 63 -0.91 2.94 -9.15
C THR A 63 -2.36 3.36 -9.35
N PHE A 64 -2.81 4.42 -8.66
CA PHE A 64 -4.22 4.81 -8.58
C PHE A 64 -4.52 6.19 -9.19
N GLU A 65 -3.52 6.89 -9.72
CA GLU A 65 -3.65 8.26 -10.23
C GLU A 65 -4.06 9.27 -9.16
N MET A 66 -3.81 8.93 -7.89
CA MET A 66 -4.09 9.76 -6.72
C MET A 66 -2.97 9.57 -5.69
N ASN A 67 -2.63 10.64 -4.96
CA ASN A 67 -1.74 10.50 -3.80
C ASN A 67 -2.52 9.98 -2.58
N ALA A 68 -1.82 9.71 -1.48
CA ALA A 68 -2.43 9.13 -0.29
C ALA A 68 -3.59 9.98 0.25
N LYS A 69 -3.39 11.31 0.31
CA LYS A 69 -4.44 12.22 0.81
C LYS A 69 -5.66 12.20 -0.09
N GLN A 70 -5.46 12.21 -1.40
CA GLN A 70 -6.57 12.17 -2.36
C GLN A 70 -7.36 10.86 -2.23
N ILE A 71 -6.68 9.73 -2.01
CA ILE A 71 -7.36 8.45 -1.80
C ILE A 71 -8.15 8.47 -0.49
N LYS A 72 -7.57 9.03 0.59
CA LYS A 72 -8.29 9.18 1.85
C LYS A 72 -9.54 10.04 1.69
N ASP A 73 -9.43 11.16 1.00
CA ASP A 73 -10.58 12.03 0.73
C ASP A 73 -11.63 11.29 -0.10
N TYR A 74 -11.20 10.55 -1.09
CA TYR A 74 -12.10 9.74 -1.95
C TYR A 74 -12.87 8.69 -1.15
N LYS A 75 -12.24 8.10 -0.13
CA LYS A 75 -12.85 7.11 0.76
C LYS A 75 -13.51 7.74 2.00
N ASN A 76 -13.50 9.06 2.10
CA ASN A 76 -14.03 9.82 3.24
C ASN A 76 -13.39 9.42 4.58
N LEU A 77 -12.06 9.29 4.58
CA LEU A 77 -11.28 8.96 5.77
C LEU A 77 -10.71 10.23 6.41
N ASN A 78 -10.49 10.16 7.73
CA ASN A 78 -9.82 11.22 8.47
C ASN A 78 -8.28 11.12 8.30
N ASP A 79 -7.58 12.24 8.46
CA ASP A 79 -6.12 12.28 8.28
C ASP A 79 -5.35 11.25 9.14
N PRO A 80 -5.71 11.01 10.43
CA PRO A 80 -4.98 10.02 11.23
C PRO A 80 -5.27 8.57 10.86
N ASP A 81 -6.32 8.30 10.06
CA ASP A 81 -6.64 6.93 9.67
C ASP A 81 -5.54 6.33 8.80
N ASN A 82 -5.22 5.06 9.03
CA ASN A 82 -4.28 4.34 8.17
C ASN A 82 -5.02 3.89 6.91
N LEU A 83 -4.66 4.48 5.77
CA LEU A 83 -5.33 4.22 4.49
C LEU A 83 -5.45 2.72 4.19
N ARG A 84 -4.38 1.96 4.43
CA ARG A 84 -4.34 0.54 4.06
C ARG A 84 -5.29 -0.32 4.87
N ASP A 85 -5.64 0.11 6.09
CA ASP A 85 -6.63 -0.60 6.91
C ASP A 85 -8.04 -0.48 6.33
N HIS A 86 -8.25 0.45 5.40
CA HIS A 86 -9.54 0.71 4.76
C HIS A 86 -9.58 0.29 3.28
N MET A 87 -8.55 -0.42 2.83
CA MET A 87 -8.46 -0.95 1.47
C MET A 87 -8.99 -2.38 1.40
N ASP A 88 -9.68 -2.72 0.30
CA ASP A 88 -10.05 -4.10 0.03
C ASP A 88 -8.84 -4.92 -0.45
N GLU A 89 -9.02 -6.21 -0.70
CA GLU A 89 -7.93 -7.09 -1.08
C GLU A 89 -7.23 -6.67 -2.38
N MET A 90 -8.00 -6.28 -3.40
CA MET A 90 -7.41 -5.91 -4.69
C MET A 90 -6.63 -4.60 -4.58
N GLU A 91 -7.15 -3.63 -3.84
CA GLU A 91 -6.44 -2.38 -3.56
C GLU A 91 -5.11 -2.64 -2.84
N LEU A 92 -5.12 -3.54 -1.85
CA LEU A 92 -3.91 -3.96 -1.14
C LEU A 92 -2.91 -4.64 -2.07
N ILE A 93 -3.38 -5.56 -2.92
CA ILE A 93 -2.52 -6.31 -3.84
C ILE A 93 -1.80 -5.36 -4.81
N LEU A 94 -2.52 -4.40 -5.38
CA LEU A 94 -1.91 -3.43 -6.30
C LEU A 94 -0.93 -2.50 -5.60
N THR A 95 -1.23 -2.09 -4.38
CA THR A 95 -0.29 -1.31 -3.56
C THR A 95 0.99 -2.11 -3.32
N MET A 96 0.84 -3.38 -2.94
CA MET A 96 1.99 -4.29 -2.75
C MET A 96 2.80 -4.48 -4.03
N LEU A 97 2.13 -4.62 -5.17
CA LEU A 97 2.80 -4.75 -6.46
C LEU A 97 3.66 -3.52 -6.75
N GLY A 98 3.12 -2.33 -6.56
CA GLY A 98 3.87 -1.09 -6.77
C GLY A 98 5.09 -0.99 -5.86
N GLU A 99 4.93 -1.35 -4.60
CA GLU A 99 6.00 -1.28 -3.62
C GLU A 99 7.08 -2.35 -3.85
N ALA A 100 6.69 -3.59 -4.07
CA ALA A 100 7.62 -4.69 -4.34
C ALA A 100 8.39 -4.45 -5.64
N THR A 101 7.71 -3.95 -6.67
CA THR A 101 8.34 -3.63 -7.95
C THR A 101 9.36 -2.50 -7.79
N THR A 102 9.03 -1.47 -7.04
CA THR A 102 9.95 -0.36 -6.75
C THR A 102 11.22 -0.86 -6.07
N THR A 103 11.07 -1.70 -5.04
CA THR A 103 12.22 -2.32 -4.35
C THR A 103 13.10 -3.07 -5.35
N ARG A 104 12.50 -3.90 -6.19
CA ARG A 104 13.23 -4.71 -7.18
C ARG A 104 13.99 -3.84 -8.18
N ILE A 105 13.36 -2.76 -8.64
CA ILE A 105 14.00 -1.82 -9.58
C ILE A 105 15.21 -1.16 -8.93
N SER A 106 15.06 -0.66 -7.70
CA SER A 106 16.15 0.01 -6.99
C SER A 106 17.31 -0.93 -6.72
N GLN A 107 17.03 -2.18 -6.37
CA GLN A 107 18.06 -3.22 -6.19
C GLN A 107 18.78 -3.52 -7.50
N ASN A 108 18.04 -3.74 -8.57
CA ASN A 108 18.59 -4.08 -9.88
C ASN A 108 19.48 -2.96 -10.44
N LYS A 109 19.05 -1.72 -10.31
CA LYS A 109 19.78 -0.55 -10.78
C LYS A 109 20.83 -0.05 -9.80
N ASN A 110 20.87 -0.61 -8.59
CA ASN A 110 21.73 -0.14 -7.51
C ASN A 110 21.58 1.38 -7.31
N SER A 111 20.34 1.85 -7.28
CA SER A 111 20.01 3.28 -7.20
C SER A 111 20.52 3.87 -5.88
N SER A 112 21.02 5.10 -5.94
CA SER A 112 21.51 5.82 -4.75
C SER A 112 21.05 7.27 -4.82
N GLY A 113 20.48 7.76 -3.74
CA GLY A 113 20.01 9.13 -3.62
C GLY A 113 18.55 9.32 -4.03
N PHE A 114 17.95 10.36 -3.46
CA PHE A 114 16.51 10.62 -3.58
C PHE A 114 16.02 10.68 -5.02
N LYS A 115 16.76 11.38 -5.89
CA LYS A 115 16.36 11.57 -7.30
C LYS A 115 16.17 10.24 -8.03
N PHE A 116 17.09 9.31 -7.84
CA PHE A 116 17.02 8.00 -8.48
C PHE A 116 15.95 7.12 -7.85
N LEU A 117 15.79 7.20 -6.53
CA LEU A 117 14.73 6.48 -5.82
C LEU A 117 13.35 6.99 -6.24
N GLN A 118 13.20 8.28 -6.47
CA GLN A 118 11.95 8.87 -6.97
C GLN A 118 11.62 8.36 -8.38
N ARG A 119 12.62 8.30 -9.26
CA ARG A 119 12.47 7.71 -10.59
C ARG A 119 11.96 6.27 -10.49
N ASP A 120 12.57 5.47 -9.61
CA ASP A 120 12.21 4.07 -9.43
C ASP A 120 10.78 3.91 -8.89
N ALA A 121 10.41 4.77 -7.95
CA ALA A 121 9.06 4.78 -7.38
C ALA A 121 7.99 5.12 -8.43
N LYS A 122 8.28 6.08 -9.31
CA LYS A 122 7.40 6.41 -10.44
C LYS A 122 7.22 5.22 -11.38
N ILE A 123 8.31 4.52 -11.70
CA ILE A 123 8.28 3.35 -12.59
C ILE A 123 7.48 2.21 -11.92
N GLY A 124 7.79 1.90 -10.66
CA GLY A 124 7.09 0.84 -9.93
C GLY A 124 5.60 1.11 -9.80
N GLY A 125 5.25 2.35 -9.46
CA GLY A 125 3.85 2.77 -9.40
C GLY A 125 3.14 2.65 -10.74
N LYS A 126 3.80 3.07 -11.82
CA LYS A 126 3.22 2.99 -13.17
C LYS A 126 2.98 1.55 -13.62
N ILE A 127 3.87 0.63 -13.27
CA ILE A 127 3.68 -0.80 -13.58
C ILE A 127 2.42 -1.32 -12.89
N ALA A 128 2.25 -1.01 -11.61
CA ALA A 128 1.03 -1.37 -10.88
C ALA A 128 -0.21 -0.68 -11.47
N GLY A 129 -0.09 0.59 -11.86
CA GLY A 129 -1.17 1.33 -12.51
C GLY A 129 -1.58 0.75 -13.86
N ASN A 130 -0.63 0.33 -14.66
CA ASN A 130 -0.91 -0.35 -15.94
C ASN A 130 -1.64 -1.68 -15.68
N THR A 131 -1.24 -2.41 -14.66
CA THR A 131 -1.91 -3.64 -14.24
C THR A 131 -3.35 -3.35 -13.80
N ARG A 132 -3.55 -2.32 -12.99
CA ARG A 132 -4.89 -1.87 -12.57
C ARG A 132 -5.78 -1.58 -13.79
N LYS A 133 -5.26 -0.85 -14.76
CA LYS A 133 -6.01 -0.50 -15.97
C LYS A 133 -6.42 -1.74 -16.77
N GLN A 134 -5.54 -2.74 -16.86
CA GLN A 134 -5.87 -4.01 -17.51
C GLN A 134 -7.01 -4.73 -16.79
N ILE A 135 -6.97 -4.76 -15.46
CA ILE A 135 -8.04 -5.37 -14.66
C ILE A 135 -9.35 -4.65 -14.89
N GLU A 136 -9.34 -3.32 -14.82
CA GLU A 136 -10.55 -2.50 -15.03
C GLU A 136 -11.12 -2.67 -16.43
N ASN A 137 -10.25 -2.79 -17.43
CA ASN A 137 -10.68 -3.01 -18.81
C ASN A 137 -11.36 -4.37 -18.99
N LYS A 138 -10.87 -5.40 -18.33
CA LYS A 138 -11.44 -6.76 -18.43
C LYS A 138 -12.69 -6.94 -17.60
N THR A 139 -12.74 -6.36 -16.41
CA THR A 139 -13.86 -6.54 -15.48
C THR A 139 -14.97 -5.50 -15.66
N LYS A 140 -14.65 -4.38 -16.31
CA LYS A 140 -15.53 -3.21 -16.44
C LYS A 140 -15.91 -2.58 -15.10
N GLU A 141 -15.07 -2.81 -14.08
CA GLU A 141 -15.24 -2.25 -12.75
C GLU A 141 -13.97 -1.49 -12.33
N LYS A 142 -14.12 -0.43 -11.56
CA LYS A 142 -13.00 0.29 -11.00
C LYS A 142 -12.42 -0.48 -9.81
N VAL A 143 -11.09 -0.58 -9.75
CA VAL A 143 -10.40 -1.23 -8.63
C VAL A 143 -10.46 -0.35 -7.39
N LEU A 144 -10.13 0.95 -7.54
CA LEU A 144 -10.18 1.86 -6.40
C LEU A 144 -11.63 2.23 -6.12
N ARG A 145 -12.12 1.87 -4.95
CA ARG A 145 -13.51 2.07 -4.54
C ARG A 145 -13.62 3.22 -3.54
N LYS A 146 -14.75 3.91 -3.59
CA LYS A 146 -15.09 4.94 -2.60
C LYS A 146 -15.35 4.35 -1.24
N GLU A 147 -15.84 3.12 -1.19
CA GLU A 147 -16.21 2.47 0.05
C GLU A 147 -14.98 2.28 0.96
N ASN A 148 -15.21 2.56 2.22
CA ASN A 148 -14.27 2.25 3.29
C ASN A 148 -14.44 0.76 3.62
N TYR A 149 -13.43 -0.05 3.33
CA TYR A 149 -13.52 -1.49 3.50
C TYR A 149 -13.83 -1.91 4.94
N LEU A 150 -13.20 -1.24 5.93
CA LEU A 150 -13.44 -1.54 7.34
C LEU A 150 -14.90 -1.29 7.72
N ASP A 151 -15.49 -0.17 7.31
CA ASP A 151 -16.89 0.13 7.56
C ASP A 151 -17.80 -0.93 6.95
N ASN A 152 -17.53 -1.36 5.73
CA ASN A 152 -18.31 -2.38 5.05
C ASN A 152 -18.24 -3.73 5.78
N VAL A 153 -17.06 -4.13 6.24
CA VAL A 153 -16.86 -5.36 7.01
C VAL A 153 -17.63 -5.30 8.32
N GLN A 154 -17.55 -4.19 9.05
CA GLN A 154 -18.26 -4.01 10.31
C GLN A 154 -19.76 -3.98 10.13
N LYS A 155 -20.27 -3.34 9.09
CA LYS A 155 -21.70 -3.34 8.75
C LYS A 155 -22.23 -4.75 8.44
N LYS A 156 -21.47 -5.57 7.74
CA LYS A 156 -21.85 -6.96 7.46
C LYS A 156 -21.97 -7.80 8.73
N LYS A 157 -21.13 -7.54 9.73
CA LYS A 157 -21.18 -8.26 11.01
C LYS A 157 -22.41 -7.93 11.85
N LEU A 158 -22.95 -6.73 11.70
CA LEU A 158 -24.13 -6.28 12.44
C LEU A 158 -25.45 -6.80 11.85
N LYS A 159 -25.39 -7.36 10.66
CA LYS A 159 -26.52 -8.03 10.05
C LYS A 159 -26.51 -9.52 10.38
#